data_9e0b7eb6535a0267df447d6eb134ea41
#
_entry.id   9e0b7eb6535a0267df447d6eb134ea41
#
_cell.length_a   1.000
_cell.length_b   1.000
_cell.length_c   1.000
_cell.angle_alpha   90.00
_cell.angle_beta   90.00
_cell.angle_gamma   90.00
#
_symmetry.space_group_name_H-M   'P 1'
#
loop_
_entity.id
_entity.type
_entity.pdbx_description
1 polymer ?
#
loop_
_entity_poly.entity_id
_entity_poly.type
_entity_poly.pdbx_seq_one_letter_code
_entity_poly.pdbx_strand_id
1 'polypeptide(L)'
;MAKPVTITVQRAVNSNAIATNYNLVACSWTGWAAERKESDKMRLQEEVYEAYREHINSHMEENRSGAFKMKTALEHSQLFYNGVLDKTVHIPKVFDTETTEHFQRIVTTTYGIFGKVINEYRKNGEYRKLFPFSKELGELILLPAPYEGFLPIARMDLFYHEDTGEFKFCEINTDGTAAMIRDYEIRKALINNPAHQAVIRSFELKPFELFDTWAETFLSLYQTYPKRVDRPNVAIVDFLENATLREFEEFARRFQEAGVNCEICDIRLLKYKNGTLYSPEGNRIDAIYRRAVTADIMSDYASVTDFLNAVREDAVFFAGAFETQLIHTKWLFYVLHHDLTKAFLTDEEYSFVKEHIPLTLELCKEYISPEEVCEKKDSFILKPMDAYASKGIYASGREFTDKDWEKLVRELYGKGYICQEYCEQYMKDNIDFAWGDGEWHPYINMPGLYTYNGVFRGILMRTCCEENIIVAHENERTLPVFTVTGKR
;
A
#
# COMPACT_ATOMS: atom_id res chain seq x y z
N MET A 1 -51.57 -0.54 -14.17
CA MET A 1 -50.70 -1.42 -14.93
C MET A 1 -49.70 -0.56 -15.70
N ALA A 2 -48.53 -0.32 -15.13
CA ALA A 2 -47.46 0.42 -15.79
C ALA A 2 -46.38 -0.59 -16.21
N LYS A 3 -46.00 -0.59 -17.50
CA LYS A 3 -44.98 -1.47 -18.06
C LYS A 3 -43.57 -1.01 -17.63
N PRO A 4 -42.62 -1.90 -17.34
CA PRO A 4 -41.26 -1.54 -17.07
C PRO A 4 -40.54 -1.07 -18.36
N VAL A 5 -39.85 0.05 -18.26
CA VAL A 5 -38.97 0.57 -19.33
C VAL A 5 -37.61 -0.12 -19.14
N THR A 6 -37.26 -0.97 -20.09
CA THR A 6 -35.94 -1.60 -20.16
C THR A 6 -35.00 -0.62 -20.87
N ILE A 7 -34.06 -0.04 -20.14
CA ILE A 7 -32.97 0.74 -20.72
C ILE A 7 -31.82 -0.22 -20.99
N THR A 8 -31.63 -0.57 -22.26
CA THR A 8 -30.48 -1.33 -22.74
C THR A 8 -29.33 -0.35 -22.99
N VAL A 9 -28.36 -0.30 -22.09
CA VAL A 9 -27.10 0.41 -22.32
C VAL A 9 -26.15 -0.58 -23.00
N GLN A 10 -26.12 -0.59 -24.33
CA GLN A 10 -25.02 -1.17 -25.10
C GLN A 10 -23.84 -0.20 -25.07
N ARG A 11 -22.88 -0.41 -24.17
CA ARG A 11 -21.52 0.10 -24.33
C ARG A 11 -20.67 -1.03 -24.93
N ALA A 12 -20.29 -0.88 -26.17
CA ALA A 12 -19.27 -1.68 -26.81
C ALA A 12 -17.94 -1.45 -26.07
N VAL A 13 -17.49 -2.45 -25.31
CA VAL A 13 -16.14 -2.48 -24.77
C VAL A 13 -15.25 -2.93 -25.91
N ASN A 14 -14.46 -2.01 -26.45
CA ASN A 14 -13.43 -2.29 -27.44
C ASN A 14 -12.30 -3.06 -26.74
N SER A 15 -12.29 -4.36 -26.86
CA SER A 15 -11.31 -5.29 -26.26
C SER A 15 -9.87 -5.14 -26.79
N ASN A 16 -9.61 -4.23 -27.72
CA ASN A 16 -8.29 -4.01 -28.33
C ASN A 16 -7.51 -2.80 -27.77
N ALA A 17 -8.00 -2.13 -26.72
CA ALA A 17 -7.35 -0.91 -26.20
C ALA A 17 -6.43 -1.14 -24.99
N ILE A 18 -6.36 -2.34 -24.43
CA ILE A 18 -5.58 -2.59 -23.20
C ILE A 18 -4.16 -3.15 -23.51
N ALA A 19 -3.91 -3.67 -24.70
CA ALA A 19 -2.65 -4.35 -25.01
C ALA A 19 -1.57 -3.51 -25.70
N THR A 20 -1.79 -2.22 -26.02
CA THR A 20 -0.90 -1.54 -26.97
C THR A 20 -0.59 -0.07 -26.70
N ASN A 21 -0.54 0.44 -25.49
CA ASN A 21 -0.02 1.79 -25.27
C ASN A 21 0.71 1.99 -23.94
N TYR A 22 1.68 1.13 -23.62
CA TYR A 22 2.78 1.55 -22.76
C TYR A 22 3.90 2.18 -23.61
N ASN A 23 3.59 3.22 -24.34
CA ASN A 23 4.62 4.17 -24.77
C ASN A 23 5.04 4.92 -23.51
N LEU A 24 6.09 4.43 -22.84
CA LEU A 24 6.85 5.16 -21.85
C LEU A 24 7.31 6.46 -22.52
N VAL A 25 6.60 7.54 -22.25
CA VAL A 25 7.15 8.88 -22.48
C VAL A 25 8.31 8.97 -21.49
N ALA A 26 9.53 8.92 -22.00
CA ALA A 26 10.74 9.15 -21.24
C ALA A 26 10.74 10.62 -20.77
N CYS A 27 10.03 10.90 -19.67
CA CYS A 27 10.17 12.15 -18.94
C CYS A 27 11.40 12.01 -18.05
N SER A 28 12.37 12.88 -18.24
CA SER A 28 13.54 12.93 -17.35
C SER A 28 13.05 13.28 -15.94
N TRP A 29 13.27 12.40 -14.97
CA TRP A 29 12.91 12.59 -13.57
C TRP A 29 13.53 13.85 -12.96
N THR A 30 14.74 14.24 -13.44
CA THR A 30 15.45 15.45 -13.05
C THR A 30 14.77 16.76 -13.48
N GLY A 31 13.90 16.75 -14.50
CA GLY A 31 13.18 17.95 -14.96
C GLY A 31 12.09 18.40 -14.02
N TRP A 32 11.38 17.47 -13.36
CA TRP A 32 10.22 17.80 -12.53
C TRP A 32 10.58 18.59 -11.25
N ALA A 33 11.69 18.23 -10.59
CA ALA A 33 12.19 18.98 -9.43
C ALA A 33 12.74 20.36 -9.79
N ALA A 34 13.26 20.52 -11.04
CA ALA A 34 13.77 21.80 -11.54
C ALA A 34 12.62 22.75 -11.93
N GLU A 35 11.56 22.24 -12.58
CA GLU A 35 10.37 23.03 -12.94
C GLU A 35 9.63 23.56 -11.72
N ARG A 36 9.65 22.83 -10.59
CA ARG A 36 9.05 23.30 -9.33
C ARG A 36 9.73 24.53 -8.72
N LYS A 37 11.03 24.70 -8.91
CA LYS A 37 11.79 25.84 -8.33
C LYS A 37 11.52 27.18 -9.03
N GLU A 38 10.90 27.20 -10.19
CA GLU A 38 10.66 28.43 -10.97
C GLU A 38 9.25 29.04 -10.82
N SER A 39 8.33 28.40 -10.08
CA SER A 39 6.97 28.92 -9.89
C SER A 39 6.88 29.79 -8.64
N ASP A 40 6.80 31.11 -8.82
CA ASP A 40 6.52 32.10 -7.74
C ASP A 40 5.07 32.00 -7.18
N LYS A 41 4.22 31.15 -7.73
CA LYS A 41 2.83 31.00 -7.29
C LYS A 41 2.69 29.90 -6.24
N MET A 42 2.05 30.24 -5.11
CA MET A 42 1.68 29.25 -4.09
C MET A 42 0.86 28.12 -4.73
N ARG A 43 1.22 26.88 -4.44
CA ARG A 43 0.52 25.71 -4.95
C ARG A 43 -0.87 25.60 -4.32
N LEU A 44 -1.82 25.05 -5.08
CA LEU A 44 -3.22 24.97 -4.63
C LEU A 44 -3.38 24.15 -3.35
N GLN A 45 -2.58 23.08 -3.16
CA GLN A 45 -2.56 22.31 -1.92
C GLN A 45 -2.08 23.12 -0.71
N GLU A 46 -1.13 24.04 -0.90
CA GLU A 46 -0.65 24.94 0.17
C GLU A 46 -1.71 26.00 0.52
N GLU A 47 -2.40 26.55 -0.49
CA GLU A 47 -3.52 27.47 -0.23
C GLU A 47 -4.63 26.80 0.58
N VAL A 48 -4.92 25.51 0.31
CA VAL A 48 -5.89 24.74 1.09
C VAL A 48 -5.41 24.53 2.52
N TYR A 49 -4.13 24.18 2.70
CA TYR A 49 -3.54 23.98 4.02
C TYR A 49 -3.58 25.27 4.86
N GLU A 50 -3.21 26.42 4.25
CA GLU A 50 -3.29 27.72 4.94
C GLU A 50 -4.74 28.09 5.30
N ALA A 51 -5.71 27.78 4.45
CA ALA A 51 -7.13 28.00 4.76
C ALA A 51 -7.59 27.18 5.99
N TYR A 52 -7.11 25.95 6.13
CA TYR A 52 -7.33 25.17 7.36
C TYR A 52 -6.70 25.85 8.58
N ARG A 53 -5.42 26.27 8.49
CA ARG A 53 -4.70 26.94 9.58
C ARG A 53 -5.38 28.20 10.04
N GLU A 54 -5.76 29.07 9.10
CA GLU A 54 -6.45 30.34 9.36
C GLU A 54 -7.78 30.10 10.08
N HIS A 55 -8.59 29.14 9.60
CA HIS A 55 -9.86 28.82 10.24
C HIS A 55 -9.65 28.27 11.65
N ILE A 56 -8.72 27.34 11.83
CA ILE A 56 -8.41 26.74 13.15
C ILE A 56 -7.98 27.82 14.12
N ASN A 57 -7.00 28.65 13.75
CA ASN A 57 -6.47 29.71 14.62
C ASN A 57 -7.53 30.78 14.98
N SER A 58 -8.47 31.04 14.06
CA SER A 58 -9.53 32.02 14.31
C SER A 58 -10.71 31.42 15.12
N HIS A 59 -10.87 30.10 15.15
CA HIS A 59 -12.03 29.39 15.74
C HIS A 59 -11.58 28.18 16.57
N MET A 60 -10.58 28.36 17.43
CA MET A 60 -9.90 27.28 18.17
C MET A 60 -10.88 26.38 18.95
N GLU A 61 -11.76 26.99 19.76
CA GLU A 61 -12.71 26.26 20.62
C GLU A 61 -13.77 25.49 19.81
N GLU A 62 -14.20 26.06 18.69
CA GLU A 62 -15.15 25.38 17.79
C GLU A 62 -14.48 24.14 17.15
N ASN A 63 -13.24 24.28 16.69
CA ASN A 63 -12.46 23.16 16.13
C ASN A 63 -12.14 22.11 17.18
N ARG A 64 -11.79 22.50 18.41
CA ARG A 64 -11.62 21.58 19.54
C ARG A 64 -12.90 20.79 19.80
N SER A 65 -14.05 21.46 19.89
CA SER A 65 -15.36 20.80 20.06
C SER A 65 -15.67 19.85 18.90
N GLY A 66 -15.37 20.26 17.68
CA GLY A 66 -15.53 19.44 16.47
C GLY A 66 -14.69 18.17 16.50
N ALA A 67 -13.43 18.27 16.94
CA ALA A 67 -12.54 17.11 17.06
C ALA A 67 -13.06 16.06 18.05
N PHE A 68 -13.63 16.46 19.19
CA PHE A 68 -14.27 15.52 20.12
C PHE A 68 -15.54 14.88 19.54
N LYS A 69 -16.31 15.60 18.72
CA LYS A 69 -17.44 15.01 17.99
C LYS A 69 -16.97 14.00 16.94
N MET A 70 -15.86 14.30 16.23
CA MET A 70 -15.23 13.34 15.34
C MET A 70 -14.81 12.08 16.10
N LYS A 71 -14.12 12.22 17.22
CA LYS A 71 -13.71 11.09 18.08
C LYS A 71 -14.90 10.23 18.47
N THR A 72 -15.99 10.84 18.96
CA THR A 72 -17.22 10.11 19.31
C THR A 72 -17.81 9.38 18.08
N ALA A 73 -17.81 10.00 16.90
CA ALA A 73 -18.27 9.34 15.68
C ALA A 73 -17.40 8.13 15.31
N LEU A 74 -16.08 8.24 15.46
CA LEU A 74 -15.14 7.15 15.18
C LEU A 74 -15.26 6.01 16.21
N GLU A 75 -15.52 6.30 17.48
CA GLU A 75 -15.80 5.29 18.52
C GLU A 75 -17.04 4.43 18.21
N HIS A 76 -17.97 4.95 17.39
CA HIS A 76 -19.16 4.24 16.92
C HIS A 76 -19.05 3.73 15.48
N SER A 77 -17.88 3.84 14.86
CA SER A 77 -17.60 3.41 13.49
C SER A 77 -16.96 2.02 13.43
N GLN A 78 -16.71 1.56 12.22
CA GLN A 78 -16.00 0.31 11.98
C GLN A 78 -14.49 0.37 12.36
N LEU A 79 -13.96 1.55 12.71
CA LEU A 79 -12.58 1.72 13.18
C LEU A 79 -12.39 1.34 14.64
N PHE A 80 -13.44 1.27 15.43
CA PHE A 80 -13.34 0.78 16.80
C PHE A 80 -13.52 -0.73 16.82
N TYR A 81 -12.41 -1.45 16.98
CA TYR A 81 -12.40 -2.91 16.96
C TYR A 81 -11.47 -3.47 18.06
N ASN A 82 -11.96 -4.44 18.83
CA ASN A 82 -11.22 -5.09 19.92
C ASN A 82 -10.63 -4.11 20.95
N GLY A 83 -11.32 -3.00 21.23
CA GLY A 83 -10.86 -1.99 22.18
C GLY A 83 -9.82 -1.00 21.63
N VAL A 84 -9.46 -1.12 20.36
CA VAL A 84 -8.53 -0.23 19.68
C VAL A 84 -9.28 0.68 18.72
N LEU A 85 -8.94 1.96 18.71
CA LEU A 85 -9.46 2.96 17.80
C LEU A 85 -8.32 3.57 17.00
N ASP A 86 -8.40 3.53 15.68
CA ASP A 86 -7.50 4.29 14.82
C ASP A 86 -7.73 5.79 15.01
N LYS A 87 -6.65 6.51 15.28
CA LYS A 87 -6.66 7.92 15.61
C LYS A 87 -6.40 8.78 14.37
N THR A 88 -6.79 10.06 14.41
CA THR A 88 -6.52 11.05 13.37
C THR A 88 -6.12 12.39 13.97
N VAL A 89 -5.52 13.27 13.19
CA VAL A 89 -5.30 14.69 13.55
C VAL A 89 -6.28 15.59 12.78
N HIS A 90 -6.27 16.89 13.06
CA HIS A 90 -7.40 17.75 12.69
C HIS A 90 -7.41 18.18 11.23
N ILE A 91 -6.23 18.37 10.59
CA ILE A 91 -6.13 18.75 9.18
C ILE A 91 -5.99 17.49 8.33
N PRO A 92 -6.93 17.19 7.42
CA PRO A 92 -6.78 16.11 6.45
C PRO A 92 -5.67 16.42 5.44
N LYS A 93 -5.17 15.39 4.76
CA LYS A 93 -4.16 15.57 3.74
C LYS A 93 -4.78 15.95 2.41
N VAL A 94 -4.21 16.96 1.77
CA VAL A 94 -4.67 17.42 0.45
C VAL A 94 -3.48 17.50 -0.49
N PHE A 95 -3.61 16.91 -1.68
CA PHE A 95 -2.67 17.04 -2.78
C PHE A 95 -3.32 17.72 -3.96
N ASP A 96 -2.56 18.46 -4.76
CA ASP A 96 -3.03 19.00 -6.02
C ASP A 96 -2.96 17.98 -7.17
N THR A 97 -3.52 18.32 -8.31
CA THR A 97 -3.56 17.45 -9.47
C THR A 97 -2.15 17.10 -9.96
N GLU A 98 -1.22 18.07 -9.95
CA GLU A 98 0.17 17.86 -10.36
C GLU A 98 0.87 16.78 -9.51
N THR A 99 0.67 16.82 -8.19
CA THR A 99 1.22 15.79 -7.29
C THR A 99 0.59 14.43 -7.53
N THR A 100 -0.72 14.35 -7.76
CA THR A 100 -1.38 13.07 -8.05
C THR A 100 -0.95 12.49 -9.40
N GLU A 101 -0.68 13.32 -10.40
CA GLU A 101 -0.07 12.89 -11.66
C GLU A 101 1.37 12.39 -11.45
N HIS A 102 2.13 13.02 -10.55
CA HIS A 102 3.45 12.53 -10.16
C HIS A 102 3.36 11.14 -9.52
N PHE A 103 2.42 10.92 -8.61
CA PHE A 103 2.19 9.60 -8.03
C PHE A 103 1.82 8.56 -9.09
N GLN A 104 1.01 8.91 -10.09
CA GLN A 104 0.73 8.01 -11.21
C GLN A 104 2.01 7.66 -12.00
N ARG A 105 2.92 8.63 -12.24
CA ARG A 105 4.21 8.35 -12.90
C ARG A 105 5.08 7.41 -12.08
N ILE A 106 5.20 7.63 -10.76
CA ILE A 106 5.91 6.73 -9.83
C ILE A 106 5.36 5.31 -9.97
N VAL A 107 4.04 5.14 -9.87
CA VAL A 107 3.37 3.85 -9.97
C VAL A 107 3.63 3.19 -11.33
N THR A 108 3.52 3.92 -12.43
CA THR A 108 3.71 3.37 -13.78
C THR A 108 5.14 2.88 -13.99
N THR A 109 6.14 3.69 -13.62
CA THR A 109 7.56 3.31 -13.75
C THR A 109 7.89 2.09 -12.89
N THR A 110 7.45 2.12 -11.64
CA THR A 110 7.69 1.03 -10.69
C THR A 110 7.03 -0.27 -11.15
N TYR A 111 5.78 -0.22 -11.62
CA TYR A 111 5.06 -1.38 -12.15
C TYR A 111 5.80 -2.00 -13.35
N GLY A 112 6.34 -1.18 -14.24
CA GLY A 112 7.16 -1.63 -15.37
C GLY A 112 8.43 -2.37 -14.93
N ILE A 113 9.18 -1.81 -13.97
CA ILE A 113 10.37 -2.43 -13.38
C ILE A 113 10.02 -3.77 -12.72
N PHE A 114 8.97 -3.80 -11.91
CA PHE A 114 8.56 -5.02 -11.21
C PHE A 114 8.09 -6.12 -12.16
N GLY A 115 7.39 -5.76 -13.23
CA GLY A 115 7.06 -6.73 -14.28
C GLY A 115 8.30 -7.37 -14.91
N LYS A 116 9.38 -6.60 -15.12
CA LYS A 116 10.66 -7.12 -15.62
C LYS A 116 11.32 -8.06 -14.60
N VAL A 117 11.31 -7.71 -13.30
CA VAL A 117 11.83 -8.57 -12.21
C VAL A 117 11.09 -9.92 -12.18
N ILE A 118 9.76 -9.91 -12.21
CA ILE A 118 8.93 -11.12 -12.20
C ILE A 118 9.24 -11.98 -13.45
N ASN A 119 9.30 -11.36 -14.62
CA ASN A 119 9.61 -12.06 -15.87
C ASN A 119 11.03 -12.63 -15.86
N GLU A 120 12.02 -11.92 -15.31
CA GLU A 120 13.38 -12.43 -15.19
C GLU A 120 13.47 -13.60 -14.22
N TYR A 121 12.79 -13.51 -13.07
CA TYR A 121 12.71 -14.63 -12.12
C TYR A 121 12.14 -15.90 -12.77
N ARG A 122 11.06 -15.76 -13.56
CA ARG A 122 10.42 -16.90 -14.25
C ARG A 122 11.33 -17.63 -15.22
N LYS A 123 12.17 -16.93 -15.98
CA LYS A 123 12.98 -17.49 -17.07
C LYS A 123 14.41 -17.80 -16.68
N ASN A 124 14.98 -17.14 -15.65
CA ASN A 124 16.42 -17.21 -15.35
C ASN A 124 16.70 -17.87 -13.98
N GLY A 125 17.28 -19.10 -14.03
CA GLY A 125 17.64 -19.86 -12.83
C GLY A 125 18.69 -19.19 -11.95
N GLU A 126 19.65 -18.46 -12.55
CA GLU A 126 20.67 -17.73 -11.78
C GLU A 126 20.06 -16.52 -11.07
N TYR A 127 19.12 -15.82 -11.72
CA TYR A 127 18.41 -14.73 -11.09
C TYR A 127 17.56 -15.17 -9.88
N ARG A 128 16.95 -16.38 -9.97
CA ARG A 128 16.21 -16.96 -8.83
C ARG A 128 17.05 -17.14 -7.57
N LYS A 129 18.36 -17.39 -7.72
CA LYS A 129 19.28 -17.57 -6.59
C LYS A 129 19.49 -16.30 -5.76
N LEU A 130 19.13 -15.12 -6.30
CA LEU A 130 19.18 -13.87 -5.56
C LEU A 130 18.10 -13.78 -4.46
N PHE A 131 17.07 -14.60 -4.55
CA PHE A 131 15.97 -14.57 -3.57
C PHE A 131 16.09 -15.74 -2.60
N PRO A 132 16.12 -15.49 -1.27
CA PRO A 132 16.30 -16.52 -0.24
C PRO A 132 15.00 -17.27 0.08
N PHE A 133 14.23 -17.66 -0.94
CA PHE A 133 12.97 -18.38 -0.73
C PHE A 133 13.20 -19.88 -0.51
N SER A 134 12.31 -20.51 0.27
CA SER A 134 12.27 -21.96 0.37
C SER A 134 11.92 -22.58 -1.00
N LYS A 135 12.24 -23.88 -1.14
CA LYS A 135 11.90 -24.61 -2.37
C LYS A 135 10.40 -24.59 -2.64
N GLU A 136 9.59 -24.82 -1.59
CA GLU A 136 8.13 -24.86 -1.67
C GLU A 136 7.55 -23.51 -2.11
N LEU A 137 8.05 -22.42 -1.55
CA LEU A 137 7.63 -21.06 -1.97
C LEU A 137 8.08 -20.76 -3.39
N GLY A 138 9.31 -21.11 -3.76
CA GLY A 138 9.83 -20.95 -5.12
C GLY A 138 8.98 -21.69 -6.17
N GLU A 139 8.48 -22.89 -5.84
CA GLU A 139 7.56 -23.64 -6.71
C GLU A 139 6.20 -22.94 -6.84
N LEU A 140 5.65 -22.38 -5.77
CA LEU A 140 4.40 -21.60 -5.81
C LEU A 140 4.53 -20.30 -6.61
N ILE A 141 5.66 -19.59 -6.48
CA ILE A 141 5.96 -18.35 -7.23
C ILE A 141 6.02 -18.61 -8.75
N LEU A 142 6.45 -19.80 -9.16
CA LEU A 142 6.57 -20.18 -10.57
C LEU A 142 5.23 -20.63 -11.18
N LEU A 143 4.17 -20.80 -10.40
CA LEU A 143 2.85 -21.06 -10.94
C LEU A 143 2.36 -19.86 -11.76
N PRO A 144 1.68 -20.09 -12.90
CA PRO A 144 1.10 -19.01 -13.68
C PRO A 144 0.07 -18.22 -12.87
N ALA A 145 0.11 -16.89 -12.93
CA ALA A 145 -0.98 -16.09 -12.40
C ALA A 145 -2.25 -16.29 -13.25
N PRO A 146 -3.45 -16.39 -12.65
CA PRO A 146 -4.69 -16.64 -13.39
C PRO A 146 -5.29 -15.34 -14.00
N TYR A 147 -4.49 -14.31 -14.20
CA TYR A 147 -4.90 -13.01 -14.73
C TYR A 147 -3.80 -12.38 -15.58
N GLU A 148 -4.19 -11.38 -16.38
CA GLU A 148 -3.24 -10.53 -17.10
C GLU A 148 -2.73 -9.40 -16.19
N GLY A 149 -1.41 -9.20 -16.15
CA GLY A 149 -0.71 -8.23 -15.29
C GLY A 149 0.18 -8.91 -14.26
N PHE A 150 0.80 -8.10 -13.37
CA PHE A 150 1.80 -8.60 -12.41
C PHE A 150 1.37 -8.38 -10.96
N LEU A 151 0.84 -7.20 -10.66
CA LEU A 151 0.46 -6.79 -9.31
C LEU A 151 -1.00 -6.33 -9.33
N PRO A 152 -1.95 -7.22 -9.02
CA PRO A 152 -3.37 -6.86 -9.01
C PRO A 152 -3.68 -5.76 -8.00
N ILE A 153 -3.03 -5.82 -6.83
CA ILE A 153 -3.12 -4.80 -5.78
C ILE A 153 -1.77 -4.66 -5.10
N ALA A 154 -1.37 -3.41 -4.82
CA ALA A 154 -0.20 -3.11 -4.01
C ALA A 154 -0.38 -1.77 -3.29
N ARG A 155 0.44 -1.55 -2.24
CA ARG A 155 0.65 -0.24 -1.64
C ARG A 155 2.14 0.02 -1.54
N MET A 156 2.57 1.14 -2.12
CA MET A 156 3.94 1.61 -2.15
C MET A 156 4.11 2.69 -1.09
N ASP A 157 4.74 2.37 0.01
CA ASP A 157 4.94 3.32 1.12
C ASP A 157 6.20 4.14 0.86
N LEU A 158 6.07 5.48 0.86
CA LEU A 158 7.12 6.41 0.45
C LEU A 158 7.50 7.39 1.57
N PHE A 159 8.78 7.74 1.63
CA PHE A 159 9.24 8.99 2.22
C PHE A 159 9.18 10.05 1.12
N TYR A 160 8.14 10.88 1.14
CA TYR A 160 7.84 11.84 0.08
C TYR A 160 7.94 13.27 0.60
N HIS A 161 8.80 14.07 -0.02
CA HIS A 161 9.00 15.49 0.30
C HIS A 161 8.05 16.34 -0.56
N GLU A 162 7.00 16.86 0.05
CA GLU A 162 5.94 17.56 -0.66
C GLU A 162 6.40 18.86 -1.34
N ASP A 163 7.42 19.51 -0.77
CA ASP A 163 7.95 20.78 -1.29
C ASP A 163 8.77 20.58 -2.57
N THR A 164 9.54 19.50 -2.64
CA THR A 164 10.45 19.21 -3.75
C THR A 164 9.95 18.12 -4.69
N GLY A 165 9.08 17.24 -4.18
CA GLY A 165 8.67 16.02 -4.87
C GLY A 165 9.71 14.91 -4.87
N GLU A 166 10.83 15.09 -4.19
CA GLU A 166 11.81 14.03 -3.95
C GLU A 166 11.20 12.93 -3.09
N PHE A 167 11.60 11.70 -3.33
CA PHE A 167 11.08 10.57 -2.58
C PHE A 167 12.05 9.40 -2.53
N LYS A 168 11.88 8.57 -1.51
CA LYS A 168 12.49 7.24 -1.39
C LYS A 168 11.40 6.24 -1.03
N PHE A 169 11.54 4.99 -1.48
CA PHE A 169 10.66 3.92 -1.05
C PHE A 169 10.96 3.50 0.38
N CYS A 170 9.92 3.27 1.18
CA CYS A 170 10.06 2.64 2.49
C CYS A 170 9.90 1.12 2.40
N GLU A 171 8.80 0.68 1.79
CA GLU A 171 8.46 -0.73 1.54
C GLU A 171 7.37 -0.82 0.47
N ILE A 172 7.17 -2.05 -0.04
CA ILE A 172 6.13 -2.33 -1.03
C ILE A 172 5.28 -3.50 -0.53
N ASN A 173 4.01 -3.22 -0.27
CA ASN A 173 3.04 -4.17 0.24
C ASN A 173 2.21 -4.71 -0.93
N THR A 174 2.44 -5.96 -1.32
CA THR A 174 1.70 -6.63 -2.42
C THR A 174 0.90 -7.83 -1.95
N ASP A 175 0.99 -8.12 -0.64
CA ASP A 175 0.42 -9.29 -0.01
C ASP A 175 -0.40 -8.85 1.21
N GLY A 176 -1.67 -9.20 1.28
CA GLY A 176 -2.56 -8.77 2.36
C GLY A 176 -2.74 -7.25 2.50
N THR A 177 -2.59 -6.48 1.41
CA THR A 177 -2.69 -5.00 1.42
C THR A 177 -3.98 -4.53 2.08
N ALA A 178 -3.87 -3.72 3.14
CA ALA A 178 -4.96 -3.35 4.05
C ALA A 178 -5.00 -1.85 4.37
N ALA A 179 -5.89 -1.46 5.29
CA ALA A 179 -6.06 -0.14 5.88
C ALA A 179 -6.87 0.86 5.02
N MET A 180 -7.59 0.40 4.00
CA MET A 180 -8.49 1.26 3.19
C MET A 180 -9.68 1.74 3.99
N ILE A 181 -10.13 0.96 4.96
CA ILE A 181 -11.25 1.31 5.85
C ILE A 181 -10.93 2.52 6.72
N ARG A 182 -9.64 2.79 7.01
CA ARG A 182 -9.22 3.93 7.85
C ARG A 182 -9.58 5.25 7.18
N ASP A 183 -9.12 5.49 5.95
CA ASP A 183 -9.46 6.70 5.18
C ASP A 183 -10.98 6.85 5.05
N TYR A 184 -11.66 5.77 4.70
CA TYR A 184 -13.10 5.76 4.45
C TYR A 184 -13.92 6.19 5.67
N GLU A 185 -13.65 5.65 6.85
CA GLU A 185 -14.39 5.98 8.08
C GLU A 185 -14.00 7.35 8.66
N ILE A 186 -12.70 7.70 8.65
CA ILE A 186 -12.27 9.02 9.13
C ILE A 186 -12.87 10.12 8.25
N ARG A 187 -12.93 9.92 6.95
CA ARG A 187 -13.54 10.86 6.00
C ARG A 187 -15.02 11.11 6.30
N LYS A 188 -15.79 10.09 6.68
CA LYS A 188 -17.18 10.27 7.12
C LYS A 188 -17.29 11.16 8.37
N ALA A 189 -16.35 11.01 9.29
CA ALA A 189 -16.35 11.80 10.53
C ALA A 189 -16.04 13.29 10.31
N LEU A 190 -15.44 13.67 9.16
CA LEU A 190 -15.09 15.07 8.82
C LEU A 190 -16.32 15.99 8.71
N ILE A 191 -17.54 15.46 8.64
CA ILE A 191 -18.75 16.29 8.76
C ILE A 191 -18.80 17.07 10.08
N ASN A 192 -18.11 16.57 11.11
CA ASN A 192 -18.01 17.21 12.42
C ASN A 192 -16.80 18.15 12.56
N ASN A 193 -15.97 18.29 11.51
CA ASN A 193 -14.79 19.14 11.53
C ASN A 193 -15.12 20.54 10.97
N PRO A 194 -15.18 21.62 11.80
CA PRO A 194 -15.58 22.95 11.35
C PRO A 194 -14.65 23.53 10.30
N ALA A 195 -13.32 23.33 10.43
CA ALA A 195 -12.36 23.81 9.45
C ALA A 195 -12.56 23.12 8.11
N HIS A 196 -12.80 21.79 8.09
CA HIS A 196 -13.12 21.06 6.85
C HIS A 196 -14.39 21.60 6.20
N GLN A 197 -15.45 21.83 7.00
CA GLN A 197 -16.70 22.39 6.47
C GLN A 197 -16.55 23.81 5.90
N ALA A 198 -15.63 24.60 6.44
CA ALA A 198 -15.29 25.91 5.88
C ALA A 198 -14.51 25.79 4.56
N VAL A 199 -13.48 24.96 4.56
CA VAL A 199 -12.57 24.77 3.40
C VAL A 199 -13.31 24.24 2.16
N ILE A 200 -14.19 23.24 2.31
CA ILE A 200 -14.95 22.67 1.17
C ILE A 200 -15.94 23.65 0.54
N ARG A 201 -16.24 24.80 1.17
CA ARG A 201 -17.03 25.88 0.58
C ARG A 201 -16.22 26.70 -0.45
N SER A 202 -14.89 26.76 -0.25
CA SER A 202 -13.98 27.57 -1.06
C SER A 202 -13.16 26.74 -2.06
N PHE A 203 -12.99 25.44 -1.80
CA PHE A 203 -12.18 24.54 -2.61
C PHE A 203 -12.94 23.29 -3.00
N GLU A 204 -12.68 22.79 -4.22
CA GLU A 204 -13.20 21.51 -4.68
C GLU A 204 -12.27 20.39 -4.27
N LEU A 205 -12.61 19.66 -3.20
CA LEU A 205 -11.86 18.51 -2.69
C LEU A 205 -12.53 17.21 -3.14
N LYS A 206 -11.77 16.34 -3.81
CA LYS A 206 -12.21 15.02 -4.27
C LYS A 206 -11.51 13.92 -3.48
N PRO A 207 -12.24 13.05 -2.78
CA PRO A 207 -11.67 11.89 -2.11
C PRO A 207 -11.26 10.82 -3.12
N PHE A 208 -10.35 9.95 -2.73
CA PHE A 208 -10.08 8.71 -3.44
C PHE A 208 -11.12 7.66 -3.08
N GLU A 209 -11.55 6.87 -4.06
CA GLU A 209 -12.45 5.75 -3.85
C GLU A 209 -11.68 4.46 -4.06
N LEU A 210 -11.46 3.68 -2.97
CA LEU A 210 -10.59 2.51 -2.97
C LEU A 210 -11.36 1.19 -3.05
N PHE A 211 -12.59 1.14 -2.57
CA PHE A 211 -13.37 -0.09 -2.49
C PHE A 211 -14.03 -0.44 -3.83
N ASP A 212 -14.81 0.48 -4.41
CA ASP A 212 -15.48 0.25 -5.69
C ASP A 212 -14.46 0.04 -6.81
N THR A 213 -13.40 0.87 -6.83
CA THR A 213 -12.34 0.75 -7.83
C THR A 213 -11.56 -0.56 -7.70
N TRP A 214 -11.44 -1.13 -6.48
CA TRP A 214 -10.86 -2.46 -6.32
C TRP A 214 -11.81 -3.55 -6.82
N ALA A 215 -13.08 -3.52 -6.44
CA ALA A 215 -14.07 -4.49 -6.92
C ALA A 215 -14.16 -4.50 -8.45
N GLU A 216 -14.19 -3.33 -9.09
CA GLU A 216 -14.13 -3.18 -10.55
C GLU A 216 -12.86 -3.78 -11.15
N THR A 217 -11.69 -3.47 -10.56
CA THR A 217 -10.40 -3.98 -11.03
C THR A 217 -10.33 -5.50 -10.88
N PHE A 218 -10.74 -6.03 -9.73
CA PHE A 218 -10.79 -7.48 -9.48
C PHE A 218 -11.66 -8.21 -10.53
N LEU A 219 -12.87 -7.71 -10.77
CA LEU A 219 -13.77 -8.30 -11.75
C LEU A 219 -13.23 -8.14 -13.18
N SER A 220 -12.55 -7.05 -13.50
CA SER A 220 -11.87 -6.88 -14.79
C SER A 220 -10.74 -7.89 -14.98
N LEU A 221 -9.93 -8.14 -13.96
CA LEU A 221 -8.90 -9.18 -13.99
C LEU A 221 -9.52 -10.56 -14.12
N TYR A 222 -10.63 -10.83 -13.41
CA TYR A 222 -11.37 -12.08 -13.55
C TYR A 222 -11.84 -12.33 -14.99
N GLN A 223 -12.21 -11.29 -15.76
CA GLN A 223 -12.57 -11.43 -17.16
C GLN A 223 -11.44 -11.96 -18.05
N THR A 224 -10.18 -11.85 -17.62
CA THR A 224 -9.02 -12.41 -18.35
C THR A 224 -8.81 -13.92 -18.06
N TYR A 225 -9.47 -14.46 -17.03
CA TYR A 225 -9.35 -15.86 -16.65
C TYR A 225 -10.07 -16.81 -17.64
N PRO A 226 -9.35 -17.78 -18.25
CA PRO A 226 -9.93 -18.63 -19.29
C PRO A 226 -11.12 -19.49 -18.83
N LYS A 227 -11.17 -19.86 -17.53
CA LYS A 227 -12.21 -20.72 -16.94
C LYS A 227 -13.30 -19.93 -16.22
N ARG A 228 -13.41 -18.61 -16.47
CA ARG A 228 -14.40 -17.74 -15.85
C ARG A 228 -15.83 -18.16 -16.12
N VAL A 229 -16.71 -17.83 -15.19
CA VAL A 229 -18.17 -17.94 -15.34
C VAL A 229 -18.80 -16.55 -15.34
N ASP A 230 -20.02 -16.40 -15.88
CA ASP A 230 -20.67 -15.09 -16.04
C ASP A 230 -20.92 -14.38 -14.69
N ARG A 231 -21.26 -15.14 -13.66
CA ARG A 231 -21.49 -14.63 -12.29
C ARG A 231 -20.70 -15.46 -11.31
N PRO A 232 -19.48 -15.04 -10.97
CA PRO A 232 -18.65 -15.77 -10.02
C PRO A 232 -19.17 -15.67 -8.59
N ASN A 233 -18.99 -16.75 -7.82
CA ASN A 233 -18.98 -16.66 -6.37
C ASN A 233 -17.57 -16.28 -5.94
N VAL A 234 -17.43 -15.09 -5.35
CA VAL A 234 -16.16 -14.55 -4.83
C VAL A 234 -16.00 -14.97 -3.38
N ALA A 235 -14.79 -15.33 -2.99
CA ALA A 235 -14.44 -15.50 -1.58
C ALA A 235 -13.28 -14.55 -1.22
N ILE A 236 -13.44 -13.81 -0.12
CA ILE A 236 -12.34 -13.09 0.53
C ILE A 236 -11.75 -14.07 1.55
N VAL A 237 -10.48 -14.44 1.38
CA VAL A 237 -9.88 -15.51 2.19
C VAL A 237 -8.68 -15.02 2.99
N ASP A 238 -8.66 -15.38 4.28
CA ASP A 238 -7.58 -15.07 5.22
C ASP A 238 -7.55 -16.10 6.36
N PHE A 239 -6.54 -16.01 7.22
CA PHE A 239 -6.58 -16.56 8.59
C PHE A 239 -7.40 -15.58 9.44
N LEU A 240 -8.66 -15.91 9.72
CA LEU A 240 -9.64 -14.94 10.23
C LEU A 240 -9.32 -14.36 11.60
N GLU A 241 -8.51 -15.05 12.41
CA GLU A 241 -8.03 -14.53 13.70
C GLU A 241 -7.11 -13.30 13.58
N ASN A 242 -6.45 -13.14 12.43
CA ASN A 242 -5.56 -12.01 12.14
C ASN A 242 -6.21 -10.96 11.22
N ALA A 243 -7.44 -11.23 10.77
CA ALA A 243 -8.09 -10.47 9.70
C ALA A 243 -8.67 -9.13 10.17
N THR A 244 -8.61 -8.13 9.32
CA THR A 244 -9.35 -6.86 9.47
C THR A 244 -10.78 -7.07 8.96
N LEU A 245 -11.61 -7.82 9.71
CA LEU A 245 -12.95 -8.27 9.27
C LEU A 245 -13.84 -7.12 8.79
N ARG A 246 -13.78 -5.95 9.41
CA ARG A 246 -14.58 -4.78 9.00
C ARG A 246 -14.27 -4.31 7.59
N GLU A 247 -13.01 -4.38 7.19
CA GLU A 247 -12.60 -4.08 5.82
C GLU A 247 -13.11 -5.14 4.84
N PHE A 248 -13.11 -6.42 5.26
CA PHE A 248 -13.62 -7.52 4.43
C PHE A 248 -15.14 -7.43 4.24
N GLU A 249 -15.88 -7.05 5.29
CA GLU A 249 -17.32 -6.79 5.22
C GLU A 249 -17.64 -5.69 4.20
N GLU A 250 -16.86 -4.61 4.19
CA GLU A 250 -17.04 -3.52 3.21
C GLU A 250 -16.72 -3.99 1.78
N PHE A 251 -15.63 -4.75 1.56
CA PHE A 251 -15.36 -5.34 0.26
C PHE A 251 -16.46 -6.31 -0.19
N ALA A 252 -16.94 -7.17 0.70
CA ALA A 252 -18.01 -8.11 0.38
C ALA A 252 -19.28 -7.36 -0.04
N ARG A 253 -19.61 -6.26 0.64
CA ARG A 253 -20.73 -5.39 0.28
C ARG A 253 -20.57 -4.79 -1.13
N ARG A 254 -19.33 -4.33 -1.48
CA ARG A 254 -19.05 -3.76 -2.82
C ARG A 254 -19.13 -4.81 -3.93
N PHE A 255 -18.65 -6.02 -3.69
CA PHE A 255 -18.84 -7.13 -4.64
C PHE A 255 -20.31 -7.47 -4.84
N GLN A 256 -21.13 -7.48 -3.78
CA GLN A 256 -22.57 -7.70 -3.88
C GLN A 256 -23.26 -6.57 -4.65
N GLU A 257 -22.90 -5.32 -4.43
CA GLU A 257 -23.39 -4.17 -5.21
C GLU A 257 -22.98 -4.24 -6.69
N ALA A 258 -21.80 -4.80 -6.98
CA ALA A 258 -21.38 -5.12 -8.35
C ALA A 258 -22.09 -6.33 -8.96
N GLY A 259 -23.01 -6.98 -8.24
CA GLY A 259 -23.87 -8.04 -8.74
C GLY A 259 -23.28 -9.45 -8.65
N VAL A 260 -22.25 -9.67 -7.85
CA VAL A 260 -21.67 -11.00 -7.59
C VAL A 260 -21.80 -11.40 -6.14
N ASN A 261 -21.94 -12.71 -5.87
CA ASN A 261 -21.93 -13.20 -4.49
C ASN A 261 -20.52 -13.09 -3.92
N CYS A 262 -20.42 -12.72 -2.63
CA CYS A 262 -19.16 -12.68 -1.92
C CYS A 262 -19.30 -13.22 -0.50
N GLU A 263 -18.39 -14.14 -0.14
CA GLU A 263 -18.27 -14.76 1.19
C GLU A 263 -16.92 -14.40 1.81
N ILE A 264 -16.86 -14.35 3.14
CA ILE A 264 -15.60 -14.23 3.90
C ILE A 264 -15.30 -15.60 4.49
N CYS A 265 -14.16 -16.17 4.15
CA CYS A 265 -13.81 -17.54 4.49
C CYS A 265 -12.45 -17.65 5.19
N ASP A 266 -12.38 -18.48 6.22
CA ASP A 266 -11.08 -18.94 6.72
C ASP A 266 -10.43 -19.86 5.69
N ILE A 267 -9.19 -19.55 5.31
CA ILE A 267 -8.45 -20.26 4.27
C ILE A 267 -8.27 -21.75 4.60
N ARG A 268 -8.22 -22.13 5.88
CA ARG A 268 -8.05 -23.51 6.38
C ARG A 268 -9.32 -24.35 6.23
N LEU A 269 -10.47 -23.69 6.15
CA LEU A 269 -11.77 -24.36 6.10
C LEU A 269 -12.26 -24.60 4.68
N LEU A 270 -11.58 -24.08 3.66
CA LEU A 270 -11.87 -24.33 2.26
C LEU A 270 -11.76 -25.84 1.95
N LYS A 271 -12.56 -26.33 1.00
CA LYS A 271 -12.57 -27.74 0.59
C LYS A 271 -12.38 -27.90 -0.90
N TYR A 272 -11.34 -28.60 -1.31
CA TYR A 272 -11.06 -28.91 -2.70
C TYR A 272 -11.47 -30.35 -3.04
N LYS A 273 -12.41 -30.53 -3.94
CA LYS A 273 -12.92 -31.83 -4.34
C LYS A 273 -13.24 -31.87 -5.85
N ASN A 274 -12.76 -32.89 -6.55
CA ASN A 274 -13.08 -33.16 -7.94
C ASN A 274 -12.89 -31.93 -8.87
N GLY A 275 -11.77 -31.21 -8.71
CA GLY A 275 -11.46 -30.03 -9.54
C GLY A 275 -12.26 -28.77 -9.19
N THR A 276 -12.92 -28.73 -8.05
CA THR A 276 -13.74 -27.58 -7.61
C THR A 276 -13.44 -27.22 -6.17
N LEU A 277 -13.30 -25.93 -5.91
CA LEU A 277 -13.12 -25.38 -4.56
C LEU A 277 -14.47 -24.94 -3.98
N TYR A 278 -14.66 -25.22 -2.70
CA TYR A 278 -15.89 -24.93 -1.96
C TYR A 278 -15.59 -24.13 -0.68
N SER A 279 -16.51 -23.24 -0.33
CA SER A 279 -16.54 -22.56 0.96
C SER A 279 -16.91 -23.51 2.10
N PRO A 280 -16.70 -23.12 3.38
CA PRO A 280 -17.19 -23.89 4.54
C PRO A 280 -18.69 -24.18 4.48
N GLU A 281 -19.47 -23.28 3.89
CA GLU A 281 -20.93 -23.41 3.73
C GLU A 281 -21.33 -24.35 2.56
N GLY A 282 -20.33 -24.84 1.81
CA GLY A 282 -20.54 -25.76 0.69
C GLY A 282 -20.84 -25.05 -0.65
N ASN A 283 -20.70 -23.75 -0.73
CA ASN A 283 -20.87 -23.01 -1.98
C ASN A 283 -19.61 -23.15 -2.85
N ARG A 284 -19.78 -23.33 -4.15
CA ARG A 284 -18.66 -23.31 -5.10
C ARG A 284 -18.02 -21.93 -5.10
N ILE A 285 -16.68 -21.87 -5.05
CA ILE A 285 -15.88 -20.65 -5.20
C ILE A 285 -15.30 -20.63 -6.61
N ASP A 286 -15.55 -19.54 -7.34
CA ASP A 286 -15.05 -19.31 -8.70
C ASP A 286 -13.85 -18.34 -8.69
N ALA A 287 -13.82 -17.42 -7.72
CA ALA A 287 -12.78 -16.40 -7.61
C ALA A 287 -12.43 -16.10 -6.15
N ILE A 288 -11.15 -15.90 -5.88
CA ILE A 288 -10.63 -15.58 -4.55
C ILE A 288 -9.97 -14.18 -4.57
N TYR A 289 -10.37 -13.32 -3.64
CA TYR A 289 -9.57 -12.20 -3.19
C TYR A 289 -8.72 -12.68 -2.01
N ARG A 290 -7.45 -13.02 -2.28
CA ARG A 290 -6.52 -13.51 -1.27
C ARG A 290 -6.03 -12.36 -0.38
N ARG A 291 -6.38 -12.43 0.90
CA ARG A 291 -5.90 -11.53 1.93
C ARG A 291 -4.85 -12.19 2.82
N ALA A 292 -4.90 -13.52 2.95
CA ALA A 292 -3.90 -14.31 3.65
C ALA A 292 -2.50 -14.03 3.11
N VAL A 293 -1.61 -13.54 3.97
CA VAL A 293 -0.24 -13.23 3.57
C VAL A 293 0.55 -14.52 3.32
N THR A 294 1.48 -14.46 2.38
CA THR A 294 2.26 -15.63 1.98
C THR A 294 3.05 -16.23 3.15
N ALA A 295 3.58 -15.39 4.05
CA ALA A 295 4.32 -15.84 5.22
C ALA A 295 3.45 -16.72 6.14
N ASP A 296 2.18 -16.35 6.38
CA ASP A 296 1.25 -17.14 7.21
C ASP A 296 0.87 -18.45 6.50
N ILE A 297 0.62 -18.41 5.18
CA ILE A 297 0.39 -19.61 4.36
C ILE A 297 1.58 -20.57 4.45
N MET A 298 2.81 -20.08 4.38
CA MET A 298 4.01 -20.92 4.47
C MET A 298 4.25 -21.44 5.88
N SER A 299 3.88 -20.70 6.91
CA SER A 299 4.02 -21.13 8.32
C SER A 299 3.01 -22.22 8.70
N ASP A 300 1.82 -22.21 8.12
CA ASP A 300 0.75 -23.19 8.35
C ASP A 300 0.36 -23.95 7.07
N TYR A 301 1.37 -24.30 6.29
CA TYR A 301 1.24 -24.90 4.96
C TYR A 301 0.36 -26.16 4.93
N ALA A 302 0.40 -26.97 5.97
CA ALA A 302 -0.35 -28.22 6.05
C ALA A 302 -1.86 -27.98 6.18
N SER A 303 -2.28 -26.93 6.86
CA SER A 303 -3.70 -26.63 7.10
C SER A 303 -4.41 -26.02 5.89
N VAL A 304 -3.65 -25.47 4.93
CA VAL A 304 -4.18 -24.79 3.73
C VAL A 304 -4.04 -25.62 2.45
N THR A 305 -3.86 -26.93 2.59
CA THR A 305 -3.58 -27.85 1.47
C THR A 305 -4.68 -27.84 0.40
N ASP A 306 -5.95 -27.72 0.79
CA ASP A 306 -7.07 -27.66 -0.15
C ASP A 306 -7.00 -26.40 -1.03
N PHE A 307 -6.70 -25.25 -0.45
CA PHE A 307 -6.44 -24.03 -1.21
C PHE A 307 -5.24 -24.19 -2.17
N LEU A 308 -4.12 -24.68 -1.68
CA LEU A 308 -2.91 -24.85 -2.48
C LEU A 308 -3.10 -25.84 -3.63
N ASN A 309 -3.89 -26.90 -3.45
CA ASN A 309 -4.20 -27.85 -4.52
C ASN A 309 -5.09 -27.21 -5.59
N ALA A 310 -6.09 -26.41 -5.19
CA ALA A 310 -6.92 -25.68 -6.14
C ALA A 310 -6.09 -24.69 -6.99
N VAL A 311 -5.11 -24.03 -6.36
CA VAL A 311 -4.19 -23.12 -7.06
C VAL A 311 -3.27 -23.88 -8.03
N ARG A 312 -2.66 -24.99 -7.60
CA ARG A 312 -1.77 -25.80 -8.46
C ARG A 312 -2.47 -26.39 -9.67
N GLU A 313 -3.72 -26.75 -9.52
CA GLU A 313 -4.53 -27.33 -10.60
C GLU A 313 -5.25 -26.26 -11.44
N ASP A 314 -4.97 -24.98 -11.18
CA ASP A 314 -5.63 -23.84 -11.85
C ASP A 314 -7.17 -24.01 -11.83
N ALA A 315 -7.70 -24.42 -10.67
CA ALA A 315 -9.13 -24.71 -10.49
C ALA A 315 -9.94 -23.50 -10.03
N VAL A 316 -9.30 -22.40 -9.67
CA VAL A 316 -9.92 -21.19 -9.16
C VAL A 316 -9.11 -19.95 -9.58
N PHE A 317 -9.81 -18.89 -9.95
CA PHE A 317 -9.16 -17.58 -10.07
C PHE A 317 -8.75 -17.08 -8.67
N PHE A 318 -7.57 -16.46 -8.53
CA PHE A 318 -7.22 -15.75 -7.29
C PHE A 318 -6.38 -14.52 -7.59
N ALA A 319 -6.81 -13.37 -7.06
CA ALA A 319 -6.02 -12.14 -7.06
C ALA A 319 -5.02 -12.18 -5.90
N GLY A 320 -3.77 -11.85 -6.18
CA GLY A 320 -2.64 -12.00 -5.26
C GLY A 320 -1.89 -13.32 -5.48
N ALA A 321 -1.50 -13.62 -6.74
CA ALA A 321 -0.67 -14.78 -7.06
C ALA A 321 0.66 -14.73 -6.31
N PHE A 322 1.24 -15.91 -6.02
CA PHE A 322 2.44 -16.00 -5.19
C PHE A 322 3.67 -15.28 -5.76
N GLU A 323 3.70 -15.01 -7.07
CA GLU A 323 4.77 -14.23 -7.69
C GLU A 323 4.86 -12.79 -7.16
N THR A 324 3.76 -12.24 -6.58
CA THR A 324 3.80 -10.92 -5.94
C THR A 324 4.72 -10.87 -4.74
N GLN A 325 5.07 -12.04 -4.15
CA GLN A 325 6.04 -12.15 -3.06
C GLN A 325 7.45 -11.71 -3.47
N LEU A 326 7.80 -11.80 -4.78
CA LEU A 326 9.05 -11.24 -5.29
C LEU A 326 9.18 -9.74 -5.02
N ILE A 327 8.02 -9.05 -5.02
CA ILE A 327 7.95 -7.60 -4.84
C ILE A 327 7.67 -7.23 -3.37
N HIS A 328 7.02 -8.13 -2.63
CA HIS A 328 6.70 -7.93 -1.22
C HIS A 328 7.92 -7.99 -0.30
N THR A 329 8.86 -8.86 -0.62
CA THR A 329 10.04 -9.06 0.24
C THR A 329 10.89 -7.80 0.35
N LYS A 330 11.31 -7.46 1.56
CA LYS A 330 12.24 -6.34 1.80
C LYS A 330 13.58 -6.54 1.10
N TRP A 331 13.93 -7.79 0.79
CA TRP A 331 15.13 -8.16 0.05
C TRP A 331 15.10 -7.71 -1.42
N LEU A 332 13.92 -7.40 -1.96
CA LEU A 332 13.79 -6.83 -3.31
C LEU A 332 14.70 -5.60 -3.52
N PHE A 333 14.85 -4.75 -2.51
CA PHE A 333 15.65 -3.54 -2.62
C PHE A 333 17.14 -3.86 -2.89
N TYR A 334 17.68 -4.91 -2.25
CA TYR A 334 19.01 -5.43 -2.63
C TYR A 334 19.03 -5.94 -4.07
N VAL A 335 18.05 -6.76 -4.44
CA VAL A 335 17.97 -7.35 -5.78
C VAL A 335 17.89 -6.29 -6.87
N LEU A 336 17.18 -5.19 -6.65
CA LEU A 336 17.07 -4.09 -7.62
C LEU A 336 18.42 -3.40 -7.91
N HIS A 337 19.32 -3.33 -6.93
CA HIS A 337 20.67 -2.78 -7.12
C HIS A 337 21.68 -3.78 -7.71
N HIS A 338 21.33 -5.07 -7.79
CA HIS A 338 22.23 -6.11 -8.24
C HIS A 338 22.52 -6.02 -9.74
N ASP A 339 23.76 -6.36 -10.17
CA ASP A 339 24.19 -6.31 -11.59
C ASP A 339 23.31 -7.14 -12.53
N LEU A 340 22.80 -8.28 -12.08
CA LEU A 340 21.87 -9.10 -12.88
C LEU A 340 20.54 -8.34 -13.15
N THR A 341 20.07 -7.51 -12.22
CA THR A 341 18.88 -6.67 -12.44
C THR A 341 19.21 -5.52 -13.37
N LYS A 342 20.33 -4.86 -13.17
CA LYS A 342 20.83 -3.80 -14.06
C LYS A 342 20.90 -4.25 -15.52
N ALA A 343 21.27 -5.51 -15.77
CA ALA A 343 21.48 -6.03 -17.12
C ALA A 343 20.21 -6.05 -18.01
N PHE A 344 19.02 -6.03 -17.43
CA PHE A 344 17.76 -6.03 -18.19
C PHE A 344 16.90 -4.75 -18.02
N LEU A 345 17.33 -3.83 -17.16
CA LEU A 345 16.71 -2.51 -17.05
C LEU A 345 17.30 -1.55 -18.10
N THR A 346 16.52 -0.54 -18.50
CA THR A 346 17.07 0.59 -19.25
C THR A 346 17.92 1.49 -18.35
N ASP A 347 18.71 2.37 -18.93
CA ASP A 347 19.52 3.33 -18.16
C ASP A 347 18.64 4.26 -17.30
N GLU A 348 17.47 4.65 -17.80
CA GLU A 348 16.50 5.48 -17.07
C GLU A 348 15.88 4.71 -15.90
N GLU A 349 15.47 3.46 -16.11
CA GLU A 349 14.92 2.61 -15.05
C GLU A 349 15.95 2.31 -13.97
N TYR A 350 17.21 2.07 -14.37
CA TYR A 350 18.27 1.85 -13.39
C TYR A 350 18.67 3.14 -12.65
N SER A 351 18.58 4.30 -13.31
CA SER A 351 18.73 5.59 -12.64
C SER A 351 17.62 5.84 -11.63
N PHE A 352 16.36 5.52 -11.97
CA PHE A 352 15.25 5.54 -11.04
C PHE A 352 15.49 4.64 -9.81
N VAL A 353 15.99 3.41 -10.02
CA VAL A 353 16.35 2.51 -8.91
C VAL A 353 17.39 3.15 -8.00
N LYS A 354 18.48 3.67 -8.55
CA LYS A 354 19.55 4.30 -7.76
C LYS A 354 19.09 5.53 -6.97
N GLU A 355 18.18 6.30 -7.55
CA GLU A 355 17.71 7.54 -6.95
C GLU A 355 16.67 7.29 -5.86
N HIS A 356 15.76 6.32 -6.05
CA HIS A 356 14.58 6.19 -5.21
C HIS A 356 14.52 4.92 -4.35
N ILE A 357 15.30 3.89 -4.66
CA ILE A 357 15.35 2.67 -3.84
C ILE A 357 16.51 2.77 -2.83
N PRO A 358 16.25 2.76 -1.52
CA PRO A 358 17.30 2.80 -0.51
C PRO A 358 18.25 1.62 -0.63
N LEU A 359 19.55 1.88 -0.54
CA LEU A 359 20.55 0.82 -0.52
C LEU A 359 20.26 -0.14 0.64
N THR A 360 20.17 -1.42 0.34
CA THR A 360 19.82 -2.46 1.30
C THR A 360 20.81 -3.60 1.19
N LEU A 361 21.38 -4.02 2.30
CA LEU A 361 22.34 -5.11 2.41
C LEU A 361 21.91 -6.07 3.51
N GLU A 362 22.25 -7.36 3.40
CA GLU A 362 22.12 -8.25 4.53
C GLU A 362 23.16 -7.92 5.59
N LEU A 363 22.76 -7.91 6.85
CA LEU A 363 23.63 -7.65 7.98
C LEU A 363 24.48 -8.90 8.29
N CYS A 364 25.38 -9.22 7.39
CA CYS A 364 26.29 -10.38 7.51
C CYS A 364 27.63 -10.09 6.80
N LYS A 365 28.64 -11.00 7.03
CA LYS A 365 30.04 -10.77 6.60
C LYS A 365 30.24 -10.74 5.08
N GLU A 366 29.28 -11.27 4.34
CA GLU A 366 29.32 -11.32 2.87
C GLU A 366 29.03 -9.93 2.26
N TYR A 367 28.35 -9.03 3.01
CA TYR A 367 27.86 -7.75 2.49
C TYR A 367 28.40 -6.52 3.22
N ILE A 368 28.43 -6.54 4.56
CA ILE A 368 28.84 -5.38 5.35
C ILE A 368 29.40 -5.82 6.71
N SER A 369 30.48 -5.18 7.18
CA SER A 369 31.06 -5.47 8.50
C SER A 369 30.32 -4.79 9.64
N PRO A 370 30.34 -5.33 10.88
CA PRO A 370 29.79 -4.64 12.04
C PRO A 370 30.43 -3.27 12.27
N GLU A 371 31.73 -3.17 12.01
CA GLU A 371 32.51 -1.96 12.18
C GLU A 371 32.00 -0.86 11.24
N GLU A 372 31.75 -1.18 9.97
CA GLU A 372 31.21 -0.23 8.99
C GLU A 372 29.80 0.26 9.35
N VAL A 373 28.94 -0.64 9.85
CA VAL A 373 27.60 -0.26 10.32
C VAL A 373 27.67 0.66 11.52
N CYS A 374 28.63 0.42 12.45
CA CYS A 374 28.82 1.25 13.62
C CYS A 374 29.42 2.63 13.26
N GLU A 375 30.38 2.70 12.34
CA GLU A 375 30.95 3.97 11.86
C GLU A 375 29.92 4.87 11.19
N LYS A 376 28.95 4.27 10.47
CA LYS A 376 27.86 4.95 9.77
C LYS A 376 26.53 4.89 10.52
N LYS A 377 26.56 4.89 11.84
CA LYS A 377 25.41 4.66 12.72
C LYS A 377 24.14 5.40 12.29
N ASP A 378 24.24 6.70 12.02
CA ASP A 378 23.09 7.55 11.70
C ASP A 378 22.59 7.44 10.26
N SER A 379 23.26 6.61 9.45
CA SER A 379 22.92 6.39 8.03
C SER A 379 22.12 5.12 7.79
N PHE A 380 21.87 4.31 8.84
CA PHE A 380 21.26 3.01 8.67
C PHE A 380 20.06 2.76 9.58
N ILE A 381 19.12 1.94 9.07
CA ILE A 381 18.05 1.31 9.81
C ILE A 381 18.22 -0.20 9.71
N LEU A 382 18.00 -0.92 10.82
CA LEU A 382 18.03 -2.38 10.85
C LEU A 382 16.62 -2.93 10.85
N LYS A 383 16.32 -3.87 9.95
CA LYS A 383 15.01 -4.51 9.79
C LYS A 383 15.17 -6.02 9.69
N PRO A 384 14.30 -6.84 10.30
CA PRO A 384 14.27 -8.26 9.98
C PRO A 384 13.82 -8.48 8.52
N MET A 385 14.43 -9.45 7.83
CA MET A 385 14.16 -9.70 6.41
C MET A 385 12.71 -10.12 6.14
N ASP A 386 12.10 -10.89 7.04
CA ASP A 386 10.79 -11.54 6.82
C ASP A 386 9.69 -11.12 7.82
N ALA A 387 9.86 -10.03 8.60
CA ALA A 387 8.84 -9.58 9.54
C ALA A 387 7.92 -8.52 8.92
N TYR A 388 6.65 -8.52 9.36
CA TYR A 388 5.64 -7.50 9.05
C TYR A 388 5.21 -6.76 10.33
N ALA A 389 4.44 -5.69 10.18
CA ALA A 389 3.91 -4.84 11.26
C ALA A 389 5.01 -4.26 12.15
N SER A 390 6.10 -3.77 11.54
CA SER A 390 7.22 -3.08 12.19
C SER A 390 7.90 -3.83 13.36
N LYS A 391 7.65 -5.14 13.51
CA LYS A 391 8.26 -5.94 14.58
C LYS A 391 9.77 -6.07 14.37
N GLY A 392 10.56 -5.74 15.41
CA GLY A 392 12.01 -5.89 15.38
C GLY A 392 12.74 -4.90 14.47
N ILE A 393 12.12 -3.77 14.13
CA ILE A 393 12.76 -2.67 13.42
C ILE A 393 13.46 -1.77 14.44
N TYR A 394 14.71 -1.42 14.13
CA TYR A 394 15.52 -0.47 14.90
C TYR A 394 15.85 0.70 13.99
N ALA A 395 15.10 1.76 14.19
CA ALA A 395 15.17 2.95 13.37
C ALA A 395 16.30 3.83 13.82
N SER A 396 17.25 4.06 12.94
CA SER A 396 18.38 4.96 13.10
C SER A 396 19.26 4.72 14.33
N GLY A 397 20.54 4.66 14.11
CA GLY A 397 21.52 4.76 15.19
C GLY A 397 21.42 6.05 16.02
N ARG A 398 20.64 7.05 15.56
CA ARG A 398 20.37 8.30 16.30
C ARG A 398 19.64 8.07 17.61
N GLU A 399 18.78 7.06 17.70
CA GLU A 399 18.03 6.69 18.91
C GLU A 399 18.87 5.91 19.94
N PHE A 400 20.08 5.49 19.56
CA PHE A 400 20.96 4.68 20.38
C PHE A 400 22.25 5.39 20.70
N THR A 401 22.79 5.15 21.90
CA THR A 401 24.21 5.50 22.18
C THR A 401 25.12 4.63 21.30
N ASP A 402 26.36 5.08 21.05
CA ASP A 402 27.32 4.29 20.22
C ASP A 402 27.53 2.89 20.80
N LYS A 403 27.58 2.76 22.11
CA LYS A 403 27.75 1.48 22.81
C LYS A 403 26.51 0.55 22.66
N ASP A 404 25.32 1.12 22.77
CA ASP A 404 24.08 0.33 22.64
C ASP A 404 23.86 -0.08 21.18
N TRP A 405 24.18 0.81 20.22
CA TRP A 405 24.15 0.51 18.80
C TRP A 405 25.14 -0.61 18.43
N GLU A 406 26.40 -0.51 18.87
CA GLU A 406 27.39 -1.55 18.64
C GLU A 406 26.93 -2.92 19.20
N LYS A 407 26.41 -2.93 20.43
CA LYS A 407 25.86 -4.14 21.04
C LYS A 407 24.72 -4.73 20.19
N LEU A 408 23.77 -3.90 19.75
CA LEU A 408 22.64 -4.29 18.92
C LEU A 408 23.11 -4.86 17.58
N VAL A 409 23.99 -4.15 16.86
CA VAL A 409 24.54 -4.62 15.58
C VAL A 409 25.19 -5.98 15.72
N ARG A 410 26.06 -6.18 16.73
CA ARG A 410 26.72 -7.49 16.97
C ARG A 410 25.73 -8.58 17.37
N GLU A 411 24.66 -8.24 18.11
CA GLU A 411 23.59 -9.18 18.45
C GLU A 411 22.83 -9.64 17.23
N LEU A 412 22.51 -8.76 16.27
CA LEU A 412 21.68 -9.06 15.11
C LEU A 412 22.49 -9.61 13.90
N TYR A 413 23.81 -9.46 13.94
CA TYR A 413 24.69 -9.88 12.84
C TYR A 413 24.58 -11.35 12.49
N GLY A 414 24.32 -11.65 11.22
CA GLY A 414 24.15 -13.01 10.71
C GLY A 414 22.83 -13.69 11.12
N LYS A 415 21.84 -12.92 11.60
CA LYS A 415 20.54 -13.45 12.07
C LYS A 415 19.36 -13.09 11.16
N GLY A 416 19.58 -12.88 9.86
CA GLY A 416 18.51 -12.56 8.92
C GLY A 416 17.97 -11.13 9.03
N TYR A 417 18.83 -10.20 9.44
CA TYR A 417 18.53 -8.77 9.40
C TYR A 417 19.11 -8.13 8.15
N ILE A 418 18.43 -7.12 7.64
CA ILE A 418 18.95 -6.19 6.63
C ILE A 418 19.38 -4.89 7.30
N CYS A 419 20.43 -4.29 6.72
CA CYS A 419 20.90 -2.96 6.97
C CYS A 419 20.50 -2.09 5.76
N GLN A 420 19.66 -1.09 5.99
CA GLN A 420 19.10 -0.27 4.92
C GLN A 420 19.44 1.20 5.14
N GLU A 421 19.71 1.94 4.05
CA GLU A 421 19.90 3.40 4.06
C GLU A 421 18.75 4.08 4.80
N TYR A 422 19.08 4.95 5.78
CA TYR A 422 18.10 5.78 6.46
C TYR A 422 17.62 6.89 5.53
N CYS A 423 16.32 7.04 5.40
CA CYS A 423 15.70 8.08 4.60
C CYS A 423 15.08 9.14 5.51
N GLU A 424 15.38 10.41 5.22
CA GLU A 424 14.77 11.53 5.92
C GLU A 424 13.27 11.58 5.65
N GLN A 425 12.51 12.02 6.65
CA GLN A 425 11.06 12.05 6.64
C GLN A 425 10.57 13.48 6.55
N TYR A 426 9.58 13.72 5.69
CA TYR A 426 8.97 15.03 5.52
C TYR A 426 7.99 15.31 6.66
N MET A 427 8.05 16.54 7.19
CA MET A 427 7.19 17.01 8.28
C MET A 427 6.30 18.16 7.80
N LYS A 428 5.05 18.18 8.29
CA LYS A 428 4.10 19.28 8.13
C LYS A 428 3.37 19.51 9.44
N ASP A 429 3.19 20.76 9.83
CA ASP A 429 2.48 21.08 11.07
C ASP A 429 1.03 20.58 11.02
N ASN A 430 0.57 20.06 12.15
CA ASN A 430 -0.82 19.69 12.37
C ASN A 430 -1.18 19.85 13.84
N ILE A 431 -2.43 19.64 14.21
CA ILE A 431 -2.94 19.80 15.57
C ILE A 431 -3.82 18.62 15.95
N ASP A 432 -3.58 18.05 17.13
CA ASP A 432 -4.38 16.94 17.67
C ASP A 432 -5.13 17.37 18.92
N PHE A 433 -6.39 17.76 18.74
CA PHE A 433 -7.26 18.18 19.82
C PHE A 433 -7.87 17.02 20.62
N ALA A 434 -8.00 15.84 20.03
CA ALA A 434 -8.79 14.77 20.59
C ALA A 434 -7.97 13.68 21.30
N TRP A 435 -6.71 13.51 20.91
CA TRP A 435 -5.80 12.50 21.43
C TRP A 435 -4.43 13.07 21.81
N GLY A 436 -4.16 14.35 21.48
CA GLY A 436 -2.96 15.10 21.82
C GLY A 436 -3.23 16.22 22.83
N ASP A 437 -2.31 17.18 22.88
CA ASP A 437 -2.38 18.35 23.79
C ASP A 437 -3.21 19.53 23.21
N GLY A 438 -3.53 19.46 21.92
CA GLY A 438 -4.25 20.53 21.23
C GLY A 438 -3.39 21.72 20.84
N GLU A 439 -2.08 21.51 20.73
CA GLU A 439 -1.10 22.47 20.24
C GLU A 439 -0.60 22.07 18.84
N TRP A 440 0.00 23.02 18.13
CA TRP A 440 0.61 22.80 16.83
C TRP A 440 1.95 22.08 16.99
N HIS A 441 2.10 20.95 16.28
CA HIS A 441 3.35 20.19 16.23
C HIS A 441 3.70 19.81 14.80
N PRO A 442 5.00 19.66 14.47
CA PRO A 442 5.40 19.02 13.22
C PRO A 442 5.06 17.53 13.26
N TYR A 443 4.34 17.08 12.26
CA TYR A 443 3.97 15.68 12.05
C TYR A 443 4.68 15.14 10.81
N ILE A 444 5.34 14.00 10.96
CA ILE A 444 5.85 13.23 9.83
C ILE A 444 4.67 12.76 8.98
N ASN A 445 4.79 12.90 7.66
CA ASN A 445 3.80 12.43 6.70
C ASN A 445 4.41 11.35 5.80
N MET A 446 3.76 10.19 5.76
CA MET A 446 4.20 9.03 4.98
C MET A 446 3.06 8.50 4.11
N PRO A 447 3.02 8.88 2.82
CA PRO A 447 2.02 8.36 1.88
C PRO A 447 2.33 6.92 1.47
N GLY A 448 1.31 6.08 1.52
CA GLY A 448 1.30 4.76 0.91
C GLY A 448 0.39 4.78 -0.32
N LEU A 449 0.97 4.67 -1.51
CA LEU A 449 0.23 4.76 -2.77
C LEU A 449 -0.44 3.43 -3.09
N TYR A 450 -1.77 3.37 -3.01
CA TYR A 450 -2.51 2.23 -3.52
C TYR A 450 -2.46 2.20 -5.04
N THR A 451 -2.11 1.05 -5.57
CA THR A 451 -2.10 0.78 -7.01
C THR A 451 -2.86 -0.51 -7.32
N TYR A 452 -3.76 -0.45 -8.29
CA TYR A 452 -4.49 -1.59 -8.79
C TYR A 452 -4.08 -1.84 -10.24
N ASN A 453 -3.40 -2.97 -10.46
CA ASN A 453 -2.86 -3.38 -11.75
C ASN A 453 -2.10 -2.26 -12.50
N GLY A 454 -1.19 -1.57 -11.78
CA GLY A 454 -0.34 -0.51 -12.34
C GLY A 454 -1.01 0.88 -12.46
N VAL A 455 -2.23 1.05 -11.94
CA VAL A 455 -2.93 2.35 -11.92
C VAL A 455 -2.98 2.87 -10.50
N PHE A 456 -2.52 4.11 -10.28
CA PHE A 456 -2.67 4.80 -8.99
C PHE A 456 -4.15 5.00 -8.66
N ARG A 457 -4.57 4.63 -7.45
CA ARG A 457 -5.98 4.66 -7.04
C ARG A 457 -6.26 5.47 -5.78
N GLY A 458 -5.24 5.77 -4.99
CA GLY A 458 -5.40 6.57 -3.78
C GLY A 458 -4.25 6.39 -2.81
N ILE A 459 -4.43 6.89 -1.59
CA ILE A 459 -3.34 7.02 -0.63
C ILE A 459 -3.81 6.60 0.76
N LEU A 460 -3.01 5.77 1.43
CA LEU A 460 -3.01 5.70 2.89
C LEU A 460 -2.03 6.75 3.40
N MET A 461 -2.50 7.75 4.12
CA MET A 461 -1.62 8.74 4.75
C MET A 461 -1.44 8.41 6.23
N ARG A 462 -0.24 7.95 6.59
CA ARG A 462 0.17 7.78 7.99
C ARG A 462 0.91 9.01 8.47
N THR A 463 0.71 9.37 9.73
CA THR A 463 1.36 10.54 10.34
C THR A 463 1.62 10.30 11.83
N CYS A 464 2.67 10.91 12.36
CA CYS A 464 2.96 10.94 13.79
C CYS A 464 3.83 12.17 14.14
N CYS A 465 3.85 12.56 15.43
CA CYS A 465 4.71 13.62 15.94
C CYS A 465 6.00 13.10 16.59
N GLU A 466 6.33 11.81 16.40
CA GLU A 466 7.59 11.22 16.85
C GLU A 466 8.68 11.35 15.78
N GLU A 467 9.93 11.11 16.15
CA GLU A 467 11.08 11.26 15.25
C GLU A 467 11.07 10.25 14.10
N ASN A 468 10.36 9.11 14.24
CA ASN A 468 10.33 8.07 13.22
C ASN A 468 8.98 7.36 13.15
N ILE A 469 8.26 7.55 12.03
CA ILE A 469 6.94 6.96 11.80
C ILE A 469 6.97 5.42 11.68
N ILE A 470 8.10 4.83 11.30
CA ILE A 470 8.19 3.38 11.07
C ILE A 470 8.02 2.60 12.38
N VAL A 471 8.38 3.21 13.51
CA VAL A 471 8.31 2.62 14.85
C VAL A 471 7.25 3.24 15.75
N ALA A 472 6.48 4.18 15.25
CA ALA A 472 5.50 4.98 16.00
C ALA A 472 4.18 4.25 16.35
N HIS A 473 4.19 2.95 16.56
CA HIS A 473 3.04 2.03 16.68
C HIS A 473 1.79 2.58 17.40
N GLU A 474 1.95 3.12 18.63
CA GLU A 474 0.83 3.59 19.44
C GLU A 474 0.44 5.05 19.12
N ASN A 475 1.38 5.80 18.55
CA ASN A 475 1.25 7.23 18.25
C ASN A 475 1.01 7.52 16.79
N GLU A 476 0.95 6.48 15.95
CA GLU A 476 0.53 6.61 14.57
C GLU A 476 -0.91 7.13 14.47
N ARG A 477 -1.11 8.05 13.53
CA ARG A 477 -2.42 8.60 13.13
C ARG A 477 -2.63 8.33 11.65
N THR A 478 -3.87 8.24 11.22
CA THR A 478 -4.25 8.18 9.80
C THR A 478 -4.95 9.46 9.40
N LEU A 479 -4.58 10.04 8.26
CA LEU A 479 -5.26 11.19 7.68
C LEU A 479 -6.12 10.76 6.50
N PRO A 480 -7.35 11.25 6.40
CA PRO A 480 -8.11 11.13 5.15
C PRO A 480 -7.49 12.01 4.08
N VAL A 481 -7.48 11.52 2.83
CA VAL A 481 -6.75 12.15 1.73
C VAL A 481 -7.68 12.62 0.63
N PHE A 482 -7.41 13.83 0.12
CA PHE A 482 -8.16 14.44 -0.96
C PHE A 482 -7.23 14.96 -2.07
N THR A 483 -7.77 15.05 -3.27
CA THR A 483 -7.19 15.87 -4.35
C THR A 483 -7.96 17.18 -4.44
N VAL A 484 -7.24 18.32 -4.46
CA VAL A 484 -7.84 19.61 -4.78
C VAL A 484 -7.78 19.84 -6.28
N THR A 485 -8.94 20.12 -6.89
CA THR A 485 -9.07 20.33 -8.35
C THR A 485 -9.35 21.76 -8.74
N GLY A 486 -9.69 22.64 -7.79
CA GLY A 486 -9.95 24.06 -8.04
C GLY A 486 -10.49 24.80 -6.85
N LYS A 487 -10.66 26.12 -7.03
CA LYS A 487 -11.44 26.99 -6.14
C LYS A 487 -12.90 27.00 -6.62
N ARG A 488 -13.82 27.12 -5.66
CA ARG A 488 -15.27 27.29 -5.93
C ARG A 488 -15.64 28.75 -6.08
#